data_ba943d708014b0b619012eb6cc1d320a
#
_entry.id   ba943d708014b0b619012eb6cc1d320a
#
_cell.length_a   1.000
_cell.length_b   1.000
_cell.length_c   1.000
_cell.angle_alpha   90.00
_cell.angle_beta   90.00
_cell.angle_gamma   90.00
#
_symmetry.space_group_name_H-M   'P 1'
#
loop_
_entity.id
_entity.type
_entity.pdbx_description
1 polymer ?
#
loop_
_entity_poly.entity_id
_entity_poly.type
_entity_poly.pdbx_seq_one_letter_code
_entity_poly.pdbx_strand_id
1 'polypeptide(L)'
;MEKLIPIYAEAAGNTFLQLVLIAVVIDTIFGVLRAIKERRFNSNFGINGAIRKCGMLVCLLALVTVDHIVAVNLIGFIPQEVRAVMAVDRIGTMEFFAILFVAYEIISILKNMYLCGLPVKKIWQTVKAFLQKYTDELPADEEAEEPEALEETAAQEEGAAK
;
A
#
# COMPACT_ATOMS: atom_id res chain seq x y z
N MET A 1 8.68 8.02 -30.42
CA MET A 1 7.82 8.68 -29.40
C MET A 1 6.33 8.59 -29.75
N GLU A 2 5.91 8.81 -30.98
CA GLU A 2 4.50 8.74 -31.39
C GLU A 2 3.79 7.41 -31.08
N LYS A 3 4.52 6.28 -31.11
CA LYS A 3 3.92 4.95 -30.81
C LYS A 3 3.71 4.65 -29.32
N LEU A 4 4.39 5.38 -28.42
CA LEU A 4 4.26 5.17 -26.98
C LEU A 4 3.05 5.88 -26.39
N ILE A 5 2.67 7.03 -26.95
CA ILE A 5 1.55 7.83 -26.44
C ILE A 5 0.25 7.03 -26.35
N PRO A 6 -0.19 6.29 -27.40
CA PRO A 6 -1.42 5.52 -27.33
C PRO A 6 -1.35 4.37 -26.29
N ILE A 7 -0.18 3.76 -26.08
CA ILE A 7 0.03 2.68 -25.12
C ILE A 7 -0.20 3.20 -23.69
N TYR A 8 0.37 4.35 -23.36
CA TYR A 8 0.17 4.94 -22.03
C TYR A 8 -1.22 5.54 -21.84
N ALA A 9 -1.85 6.01 -22.90
CA ALA A 9 -3.25 6.45 -22.85
C ALA A 9 -4.20 5.29 -22.56
N GLU A 10 -3.98 4.13 -23.17
CA GLU A 10 -4.72 2.90 -22.89
C GLU A 10 -4.47 2.41 -21.47
N ALA A 11 -3.19 2.43 -21.02
CA ALA A 11 -2.82 2.05 -19.67
C ALA A 11 -3.48 2.93 -18.60
N ALA A 12 -3.67 4.22 -18.86
CA ALA A 12 -4.38 5.13 -17.95
C ALA A 12 -5.84 4.72 -17.69
N GLY A 13 -6.46 4.02 -18.64
CA GLY A 13 -7.79 3.39 -18.49
C GLY A 13 -7.78 2.06 -17.74
N ASN A 14 -6.61 1.50 -17.44
CA ASN A 14 -6.49 0.20 -16.78
C ASN A 14 -6.94 0.28 -15.32
N THR A 15 -7.90 -0.59 -14.94
CA THR A 15 -8.49 -0.61 -13.59
C THR A 15 -7.46 -0.89 -12.51
N PHE A 16 -6.48 -1.76 -12.73
CA PHE A 16 -5.46 -2.09 -11.75
C PHE A 16 -4.53 -0.91 -11.49
N LEU A 17 -4.13 -0.17 -12.53
CA LEU A 17 -3.34 1.04 -12.36
C LEU A 17 -4.11 2.11 -11.59
N GLN A 18 -5.40 2.28 -11.89
CA GLN A 18 -6.27 3.20 -11.16
C GLN A 18 -6.42 2.81 -9.69
N LEU A 19 -6.53 1.51 -9.37
CA LEU A 19 -6.57 1.02 -8.00
C LEU A 19 -5.29 1.34 -7.23
N VAL A 20 -4.11 1.19 -7.86
CA VAL A 20 -2.83 1.59 -7.23
C VAL A 20 -2.81 3.09 -6.94
N LEU A 21 -3.23 3.93 -7.90
CA LEU A 21 -3.29 5.38 -7.69
C LEU A 21 -4.21 5.76 -6.53
N ILE A 22 -5.38 5.14 -6.46
CA ILE A 22 -6.34 5.37 -5.36
C ILE A 22 -5.72 4.93 -4.03
N ALA A 23 -5.11 3.74 -3.96
CA ALA A 23 -4.48 3.24 -2.76
C ALA A 23 -3.34 4.16 -2.27
N VAL A 24 -2.48 4.62 -3.19
CA VAL A 24 -1.40 5.59 -2.92
C VAL A 24 -1.95 6.91 -2.34
N VAL A 25 -3.05 7.41 -2.90
CA VAL A 25 -3.70 8.65 -2.39
C VAL A 25 -4.24 8.43 -0.99
N ILE A 26 -4.97 7.33 -0.76
CA ILE A 26 -5.55 7.01 0.55
C ILE A 26 -4.44 6.83 1.60
N ASP A 27 -3.38 6.08 1.29
CA ASP A 27 -2.26 5.90 2.23
C ASP A 27 -1.58 7.24 2.55
N THR A 28 -1.40 8.10 1.55
CA THR A 28 -0.83 9.43 1.76
C THR A 28 -1.70 10.27 2.68
N ILE A 29 -3.03 10.25 2.52
CA ILE A 29 -3.97 10.95 3.40
C ILE A 29 -3.85 10.44 4.83
N PHE A 30 -3.89 9.12 5.06
CA PHE A 30 -3.76 8.56 6.40
C PHE A 30 -2.37 8.79 7.01
N GLY A 31 -1.30 8.79 6.21
CA GLY A 31 0.04 9.15 6.65
C GLY A 31 0.12 10.61 7.13
N VAL A 32 -0.50 11.54 6.41
CA VAL A 32 -0.59 12.96 6.82
C VAL A 32 -1.43 13.11 8.08
N LEU A 33 -2.60 12.45 8.17
CA LEU A 33 -3.44 12.48 9.37
C LEU A 33 -2.70 11.96 10.60
N ARG A 34 -1.91 10.88 10.45
CA ARG A 34 -1.04 10.36 11.50
C ARG A 34 -0.01 11.41 11.91
N ALA A 35 0.71 12.03 10.98
CA ALA A 35 1.72 13.04 11.28
C ALA A 35 1.14 14.26 12.02
N ILE A 36 -0.09 14.67 11.67
CA ILE A 36 -0.81 15.74 12.37
C ILE A 36 -1.15 15.30 13.80
N LYS A 37 -1.68 14.09 13.99
CA LYS A 37 -2.06 13.55 15.30
C LYS A 37 -0.86 13.43 16.23
N GLU A 38 0.24 12.86 15.75
CA GLU A 38 1.48 12.66 16.51
C GLU A 38 2.29 13.94 16.70
N ARG A 39 1.88 15.05 16.06
CA ARG A 39 2.61 16.35 16.02
C ARG A 39 4.08 16.18 15.59
N ARG A 40 4.38 15.15 14.84
CA ARG A 40 5.71 14.80 14.33
C ARG A 40 5.73 14.95 12.80
N PHE A 41 6.01 16.13 12.32
CA PHE A 41 6.30 16.35 10.91
C PHE A 41 7.79 16.08 10.67
N ASN A 42 8.13 14.83 10.36
CA ASN A 42 9.48 14.49 9.96
C ASN A 42 9.56 14.45 8.41
N SER A 43 10.28 15.41 7.84
CA SER A 43 10.43 15.51 6.37
C SER A 43 11.08 14.27 5.76
N ASN A 44 12.00 13.60 6.46
CA ASN A 44 12.64 12.38 5.99
C ASN A 44 11.64 11.23 5.81
N PHE A 45 10.66 11.10 6.69
CA PHE A 45 9.57 10.13 6.56
C PHE A 45 8.72 10.38 5.32
N GLY A 46 8.34 11.64 5.11
CA GLY A 46 7.56 12.03 3.93
C GLY A 46 8.32 11.76 2.63
N ILE A 47 9.62 12.06 2.59
CA ILE A 47 10.46 11.86 1.41
C ILE A 47 10.61 10.35 1.11
N ASN A 48 10.91 9.51 2.10
CA ASN A 48 11.04 8.06 1.90
C ASN A 48 9.73 7.43 1.40
N GLY A 49 8.60 7.84 1.97
CA GLY A 49 7.29 7.42 1.49
C GLY A 49 7.02 7.85 0.04
N ALA A 50 7.36 9.09 -0.31
CA ALA A 50 7.19 9.61 -1.66
C ALA A 50 8.09 8.88 -2.67
N ILE A 51 9.37 8.65 -2.35
CA ILE A 51 10.31 7.90 -3.21
C ILE A 51 9.77 6.50 -3.50
N ARG A 52 9.30 5.78 -2.48
CA ARG A 52 8.73 4.44 -2.66
C ARG A 52 7.51 4.45 -3.58
N LYS A 53 6.57 5.38 -3.39
CA LYS A 53 5.38 5.53 -4.23
C LYS A 53 5.72 5.91 -5.67
N CYS A 54 6.64 6.83 -5.87
CA CYS A 54 7.15 7.16 -7.19
C CYS A 54 7.80 5.95 -7.85
N GLY A 55 8.60 5.17 -7.11
CA GLY A 55 9.21 3.94 -7.61
C GLY A 55 8.19 2.90 -8.07
N MET A 56 7.10 2.70 -7.32
CA MET A 56 6.00 1.81 -7.71
C MET A 56 5.34 2.27 -9.02
N LEU A 57 5.04 3.55 -9.16
CA LEU A 57 4.42 4.10 -10.38
C LEU A 57 5.35 4.00 -11.59
N VAL A 58 6.62 4.32 -11.42
CA VAL A 58 7.65 4.17 -12.49
C VAL A 58 7.79 2.70 -12.90
N CYS A 59 7.80 1.77 -11.93
CA CYS A 59 7.83 0.34 -12.21
C CYS A 59 6.62 -0.08 -13.05
N LEU A 60 5.40 0.31 -12.66
CA LEU A 60 4.18 -0.03 -13.42
C LEU A 60 4.21 0.54 -14.83
N LEU A 61 4.65 1.78 -15.02
CA LEU A 61 4.79 2.38 -16.34
C LEU A 61 5.81 1.63 -17.21
N ALA A 62 6.93 1.18 -16.64
CA ALA A 62 7.89 0.34 -17.35
C ALA A 62 7.27 -1.01 -17.75
N LEU A 63 6.51 -1.65 -16.84
CA LEU A 63 5.85 -2.92 -17.09
C LEU A 63 4.75 -2.84 -18.16
N VAL A 64 4.04 -1.71 -18.29
CA VAL A 64 3.14 -1.45 -19.44
C VAL A 64 3.89 -1.63 -20.76
N THR A 65 5.10 -1.10 -20.87
CA THR A 65 5.92 -1.25 -22.07
C THR A 65 6.34 -2.71 -22.29
N VAL A 66 6.72 -3.42 -21.21
CA VAL A 66 7.07 -4.86 -21.26
C VAL A 66 5.89 -5.68 -21.75
N ASP A 67 4.71 -5.47 -21.19
CA ASP A 67 3.49 -6.21 -21.56
C ASP A 67 3.06 -5.95 -23.00
N HIS A 68 3.35 -4.75 -23.53
CA HIS A 68 3.11 -4.45 -24.93
C HIS A 68 4.07 -5.20 -25.87
N ILE A 69 5.32 -5.42 -25.45
CA ILE A 69 6.32 -6.13 -26.24
C ILE A 69 6.13 -7.65 -26.19
N VAL A 70 5.92 -8.18 -24.98
CA VAL A 70 5.94 -9.64 -24.73
C VAL A 70 4.55 -10.25 -24.70
N ALA A 71 3.49 -9.45 -24.48
CA ALA A 71 2.09 -9.90 -24.43
C ALA A 71 1.84 -11.07 -23.46
N VAL A 72 2.48 -11.07 -22.29
CA VAL A 72 2.31 -12.09 -21.26
C VAL A 72 0.86 -12.15 -20.77
N ASN A 73 0.32 -13.34 -20.59
CA ASN A 73 -0.96 -13.58 -19.92
C ASN A 73 -0.79 -14.65 -18.84
N LEU A 74 -0.71 -14.23 -17.59
CA LEU A 74 -0.47 -15.10 -16.44
C LEU A 74 -1.64 -16.03 -16.12
N ILE A 75 -2.86 -15.70 -16.57
CA ILE A 75 -4.06 -16.52 -16.40
C ILE A 75 -4.51 -17.21 -17.69
N GLY A 76 -3.66 -17.19 -18.72
CA GLY A 76 -3.99 -17.78 -20.03
C GLY A 76 -4.25 -19.30 -20.00
N PHE A 77 -3.79 -20.01 -18.96
CA PHE A 77 -4.07 -21.42 -18.73
C PHE A 77 -5.45 -21.69 -18.13
N ILE A 78 -6.16 -20.67 -17.65
CA ILE A 78 -7.51 -20.80 -17.09
C ILE A 78 -8.51 -20.83 -18.25
N PRO A 79 -9.48 -21.79 -18.29
CA PRO A 79 -10.53 -21.83 -19.30
C PRO A 79 -11.30 -20.51 -19.42
N GLN A 80 -11.70 -20.17 -20.63
CA GLN A 80 -12.37 -18.88 -20.91
C GLN A 80 -13.69 -18.73 -20.15
N GLU A 81 -14.41 -19.83 -19.93
CA GLU A 81 -15.69 -19.84 -19.18
C GLU A 81 -15.46 -19.36 -17.72
N VAL A 82 -14.36 -19.80 -17.10
CA VAL A 82 -14.01 -19.40 -15.73
C VAL A 82 -13.56 -17.94 -15.69
N ARG A 83 -12.75 -17.51 -16.67
CA ARG A 83 -12.29 -16.11 -16.78
C ARG A 83 -13.45 -15.15 -17.00
N ALA A 84 -14.46 -15.56 -17.78
CA ALA A 84 -15.67 -14.77 -18.01
C ALA A 84 -16.46 -14.54 -16.69
N VAL A 85 -16.52 -15.57 -15.80
CA VAL A 85 -17.17 -15.42 -14.48
C VAL A 85 -16.38 -14.44 -13.59
N MET A 86 -15.06 -14.43 -13.71
CA MET A 86 -14.19 -13.51 -12.97
C MET A 86 -14.20 -12.08 -13.53
N ALA A 87 -14.81 -11.87 -14.69
CA ALA A 87 -14.78 -10.62 -15.45
C ALA A 87 -13.34 -10.11 -15.73
N VAL A 88 -12.38 -11.05 -15.85
CA VAL A 88 -10.96 -10.77 -16.11
C VAL A 88 -10.46 -11.69 -17.20
N ASP A 89 -10.22 -11.15 -18.40
CA ASP A 89 -9.76 -11.94 -19.55
C ASP A 89 -8.25 -12.16 -19.57
N ARG A 90 -7.50 -11.21 -19.01
CA ARG A 90 -6.04 -11.21 -19.01
C ARG A 90 -5.49 -10.58 -17.73
N ILE A 91 -4.41 -11.15 -17.23
CA ILE A 91 -3.52 -10.53 -16.25
C ILE A 91 -2.12 -10.57 -16.83
N GLY A 92 -1.58 -9.43 -17.18
CA GLY A 92 -0.20 -9.25 -17.62
C GLY A 92 0.75 -9.05 -16.43
N THR A 93 2.00 -8.73 -16.72
CA THR A 93 3.00 -8.46 -15.67
C THR A 93 2.69 -7.17 -14.92
N MET A 94 2.19 -6.15 -15.61
CA MET A 94 1.80 -4.89 -15.00
C MET A 94 0.65 -5.08 -13.99
N GLU A 95 -0.43 -5.79 -14.37
CA GLU A 95 -1.56 -6.07 -13.48
C GLU A 95 -1.12 -6.90 -12.26
N PHE A 96 -0.24 -7.88 -12.45
CA PHE A 96 0.28 -8.69 -11.36
C PHE A 96 1.03 -7.83 -10.32
N PHE A 97 1.96 -6.98 -10.76
CA PHE A 97 2.67 -6.07 -9.86
C PHE A 97 1.74 -5.01 -9.25
N ALA A 98 0.75 -4.54 -10.00
CA ALA A 98 -0.26 -3.62 -9.48
C ALA A 98 -1.03 -4.24 -8.30
N ILE A 99 -1.43 -5.52 -8.38
CA ILE A 99 -2.08 -6.24 -7.27
C ILE A 99 -1.15 -6.30 -6.05
N LEU A 100 0.14 -6.60 -6.23
CA LEU A 100 1.11 -6.62 -5.13
C LEU A 100 1.27 -5.24 -4.49
N PHE A 101 1.33 -4.18 -5.29
CA PHE A 101 1.44 -2.81 -4.78
C PHE A 101 0.18 -2.37 -4.05
N VAL A 102 -1.01 -2.71 -4.57
CA VAL A 102 -2.28 -2.46 -3.84
C VAL A 102 -2.28 -3.17 -2.49
N ALA A 103 -1.87 -4.45 -2.44
CA ALA A 103 -1.79 -5.19 -1.18
C ALA A 103 -0.82 -4.52 -0.19
N TYR A 104 0.33 -4.06 -0.67
CA TYR A 104 1.31 -3.33 0.14
C TYR A 104 0.73 -2.01 0.69
N GLU A 105 0.07 -1.20 -0.16
CA GLU A 105 -0.55 0.05 0.26
C GLU A 105 -1.71 -0.19 1.25
N ILE A 106 -2.50 -1.27 1.10
CA ILE A 106 -3.56 -1.65 2.06
C ILE A 106 -2.97 -1.90 3.45
N ILE A 107 -1.83 -2.60 3.54
CA ILE A 107 -1.14 -2.84 4.81
C ILE A 107 -0.67 -1.52 5.43
N SER A 108 -0.11 -0.62 4.64
CA SER A 108 0.33 0.71 5.07
C SER A 108 -0.85 1.56 5.55
N ILE A 109 -1.96 1.58 4.79
CA ILE A 109 -3.21 2.26 5.16
C ILE A 109 -3.72 1.74 6.50
N LEU A 110 -3.80 0.42 6.68
CA LEU A 110 -4.29 -0.21 7.90
C LEU A 110 -3.43 0.17 9.12
N LYS A 111 -2.10 0.20 8.95
CA LYS A 111 -1.16 0.66 9.98
C LYS A 111 -1.42 2.13 10.34
N ASN A 112 -1.50 3.00 9.34
CA ASN A 112 -1.76 4.42 9.56
C ASN A 112 -3.12 4.67 10.22
N MET A 113 -4.18 3.92 9.83
CA MET A 113 -5.49 3.95 10.49
C MET A 113 -5.39 3.55 11.96
N TYR A 114 -4.66 2.48 12.28
CA TYR A 114 -4.44 2.03 13.66
C TYR A 114 -3.74 3.13 14.49
N LEU A 115 -2.67 3.73 13.96
CA LEU A 115 -1.93 4.80 14.63
C LEU A 115 -2.75 6.10 14.76
N CYS A 116 -3.67 6.34 13.84
CA CYS A 116 -4.69 7.40 13.98
C CYS A 116 -5.73 7.13 15.07
N GLY A 117 -5.76 5.93 15.67
CA GLY A 117 -6.72 5.55 16.72
C GLY A 117 -8.06 5.08 16.19
N LEU A 118 -8.17 4.73 14.92
CA LEU A 118 -9.37 4.12 14.35
C LEU A 118 -9.58 2.69 14.91
N PRO A 119 -10.83 2.20 14.98
CA PRO A 119 -11.17 0.91 15.61
C PRO A 119 -10.76 -0.31 14.78
N VAL A 120 -9.52 -0.32 14.28
CA VAL A 120 -8.95 -1.38 13.44
C VAL A 120 -7.89 -2.24 14.17
N LYS A 121 -7.73 -2.04 15.49
CA LYS A 121 -6.68 -2.69 16.32
C LYS A 121 -6.62 -4.21 16.11
N LYS A 122 -7.75 -4.91 16.17
CA LYS A 122 -7.78 -6.39 16.00
C LYS A 122 -7.29 -6.83 14.62
N ILE A 123 -7.74 -6.13 13.57
CA ILE A 123 -7.34 -6.44 12.18
C ILE A 123 -5.85 -6.18 12.01
N TRP A 124 -5.35 -5.04 12.49
CA TRP A 124 -3.93 -4.70 12.42
C TRP A 124 -3.06 -5.72 13.16
N GLN A 125 -3.42 -6.12 14.38
CA GLN A 125 -2.67 -7.12 15.14
C GLN A 125 -2.61 -8.47 14.42
N THR A 126 -3.70 -8.92 13.81
CA THR A 126 -3.74 -10.16 13.02
C THR A 126 -2.83 -10.08 11.80
N VAL A 127 -2.88 -8.97 11.06
CA VAL A 127 -2.01 -8.75 9.88
C VAL A 127 -0.54 -8.64 10.31
N LYS A 128 -0.23 -7.90 11.38
CA LYS A 128 1.12 -7.78 11.93
C LYS A 128 1.68 -9.16 12.32
N ALA A 129 0.91 -9.96 13.06
CA ALA A 129 1.33 -11.31 13.46
C ALA A 129 1.55 -12.25 12.27
N PHE A 130 0.70 -12.15 11.23
CA PHE A 130 0.89 -12.90 9.99
C PHE A 130 2.19 -12.49 9.28
N LEU A 131 2.44 -11.20 9.12
CA LEU A 131 3.64 -10.69 8.48
C LEU A 131 4.90 -11.10 9.25
N GLN A 132 4.93 -10.94 10.57
CA GLN A 132 6.06 -11.34 11.42
C GLN A 132 6.39 -12.83 11.33
N LYS A 133 5.39 -13.67 11.04
CA LYS A 133 5.59 -15.12 10.89
C LYS A 133 6.24 -15.50 9.56
N TYR A 134 6.01 -14.73 8.50
CA TYR A 134 6.40 -15.09 7.13
C TYR A 134 7.44 -14.15 6.52
N THR A 135 7.67 -12.99 7.11
CA THR A 135 8.67 -12.03 6.63
C THR A 135 9.37 -11.41 7.83
N ASP A 136 10.71 -11.50 7.86
CA ASP A 136 11.52 -10.71 8.80
C ASP A 136 11.59 -9.22 8.37
N GLU A 137 11.08 -8.91 7.20
CA GLU A 137 11.00 -7.57 6.61
C GLU A 137 9.59 -6.98 6.84
N LEU A 138 9.31 -6.57 8.06
CA LEU A 138 8.35 -5.48 8.20
C LEU A 138 8.96 -4.25 7.54
N PRO A 139 8.17 -3.42 6.80
CA PRO A 139 8.66 -2.12 6.37
C PRO A 139 9.30 -1.46 7.59
N ALA A 140 10.60 -1.16 7.49
CA ALA A 140 11.38 -0.55 8.56
C ALA A 140 10.79 0.84 8.85
N ASP A 141 9.75 0.83 9.59
CA ASP A 141 9.21 1.98 10.27
C ASP A 141 9.61 1.76 11.70
N GLU A 142 10.55 2.58 12.13
CA GLU A 142 10.91 2.81 13.51
C GLU A 142 9.81 2.37 14.46
N GLU A 143 10.17 1.58 15.43
CA GLU A 143 9.36 1.22 16.57
C GLU A 143 8.60 2.48 17.04
N ALA A 144 7.37 2.64 16.55
CA ALA A 144 6.43 3.52 17.20
C ALA A 144 6.21 2.85 18.55
N GLU A 145 6.80 3.44 19.59
CA GLU A 145 6.51 3.11 20.98
C GLU A 145 5.01 2.83 21.07
N GLU A 146 4.68 1.63 21.50
CA GLU A 146 3.30 1.21 21.65
C GLU A 146 2.57 2.26 22.51
N PRO A 147 1.29 2.57 22.23
CA PRO A 147 0.55 3.54 23.03
C PRO A 147 0.43 3.19 24.53
N GLU A 148 0.87 1.99 24.93
CA GLU A 148 0.91 1.56 26.33
C GLU A 148 1.78 2.46 27.22
N ALA A 149 2.83 3.09 26.69
CA ALA A 149 3.65 4.03 27.45
C ALA A 149 2.91 5.33 27.82
N LEU A 150 1.82 5.66 27.13
CA LEU A 150 1.01 6.84 27.44
C LEU A 150 -0.05 6.56 28.52
N GLU A 151 -0.51 5.30 28.66
CA GLU A 151 -1.44 4.91 29.73
C GLU A 151 -0.70 4.76 31.08
N GLU A 152 0.54 4.24 31.09
CA GLU A 152 1.33 4.15 32.32
C GLU A 152 1.74 5.53 32.85
N THR A 153 2.04 6.49 31.99
CA THR A 153 2.43 7.85 32.41
C THR A 153 1.24 8.60 32.99
N ALA A 154 0.05 8.45 32.40
CA ALA A 154 -1.19 9.04 32.94
C ALA A 154 -1.62 8.43 34.28
N ALA A 155 -1.43 7.12 34.46
CA ALA A 155 -1.74 6.44 35.72
C ALA A 155 -0.76 6.80 36.87
N GLN A 156 0.51 7.12 36.52
CA GLN A 156 1.50 7.59 37.50
C GLN A 156 1.28 9.03 37.94
N GLU A 157 0.80 9.91 37.06
CA GLU A 157 0.46 11.29 37.42
C GLU A 157 -0.79 11.38 38.28
N GLU A 158 -1.81 10.52 38.08
CA GLU A 158 -2.99 10.47 38.96
C GLU A 158 -2.69 9.87 40.34
N GLY A 159 -1.69 8.97 40.43
CA GLY A 159 -1.25 8.37 41.73
C GLY A 159 -0.41 9.30 42.59
N ALA A 160 0.24 10.32 42.01
CA ALA A 160 1.09 11.26 42.74
C ALA A 160 0.33 12.52 43.26
N ALA A 161 -0.94 12.68 42.89
CA ALA A 161 -1.79 13.82 43.30
C ALA A 161 -2.73 13.49 44.46
N LYS A 162 -2.58 12.35 45.12
CA LYS A 162 -3.27 11.97 46.38
C LYS A 162 -2.26 11.83 47.49
#